data_102a271b73a79a317e3d6ae726f41e79
#
_entry.id   102a271b73a79a317e3d6ae726f41e79
#
_cell.length_a   1.000
_cell.length_b   1.000
_cell.length_c   1.000
_cell.angle_alpha   90.00
_cell.angle_beta   90.00
_cell.angle_gamma   90.00
#
_symmetry.space_group_name_H-M   'P 1'
#
loop_
_entity.id
_entity.type
_entity.pdbx_description
1 polymer ?
#
loop_
_entity_poly.entity_id
_entity_poly.type
_entity_poly.pdbx_seq_one_letter_code
_entity_poly.pdbx_strand_id
1 'polypeptide(L)'
;MRATELKDLDLAYAPPYSSAKDPVNMAGFMIDNIANGTLKQWHLADANQLPKDGSVTLLDTRTVGEYSRGHIEGFRNIPVDELRERLDEIEEDKPVYVICQSGLRSYIACRILEGNGFEAYNFSGGFRFYEAAVNDRSLIERAYACGMDK
;
A
#
# COMPACT_ATOMS: atom_id res chain seq x y z
N MET A 1 -14.76 -6.12 -23.77
CA MET A 1 -14.45 -6.59 -22.42
C MET A 1 -14.08 -5.38 -21.55
N ARG A 2 -14.70 -5.23 -20.39
CA ARG A 2 -14.32 -4.19 -19.41
C ARG A 2 -13.15 -4.66 -18.57
N ALA A 3 -12.35 -3.75 -18.03
CA ALA A 3 -11.21 -4.12 -17.20
C ALA A 3 -11.61 -4.91 -15.92
N THR A 4 -12.81 -4.67 -15.39
CA THR A 4 -13.37 -5.44 -14.26
C THR A 4 -13.71 -6.89 -14.61
N GLU A 5 -13.91 -7.22 -15.88
CA GLU A 5 -14.21 -8.60 -16.34
C GLU A 5 -12.95 -9.48 -16.41
N LEU A 6 -11.75 -8.90 -16.25
CA LEU A 6 -10.50 -9.66 -16.16
C LEU A 6 -10.49 -10.67 -15.01
N LYS A 7 -11.22 -10.40 -13.92
CA LYS A 7 -11.36 -11.30 -12.77
C LYS A 7 -12.06 -12.62 -13.10
N ASP A 8 -12.92 -12.61 -14.14
CA ASP A 8 -13.79 -13.71 -14.52
C ASP A 8 -13.21 -14.56 -15.67
N LEU A 9 -11.99 -14.23 -16.14
CA LEU A 9 -11.34 -14.99 -17.20
C LEU A 9 -10.96 -16.38 -16.70
N ASP A 10 -11.36 -17.38 -17.46
CA ASP A 10 -10.95 -18.78 -17.28
C ASP A 10 -9.59 -18.97 -17.97
N LEU A 11 -8.53 -18.86 -17.17
CA LEU A 11 -7.14 -18.95 -17.64
C LEU A 11 -6.56 -20.32 -17.27
N ALA A 12 -5.65 -20.81 -18.11
CA ALA A 12 -4.99 -22.09 -17.90
C ALA A 12 -4.20 -22.08 -16.57
N TYR A 13 -4.66 -22.88 -15.61
CA TYR A 13 -3.99 -23.05 -14.34
C TYR A 13 -2.91 -24.13 -14.43
N ALA A 14 -1.66 -23.75 -14.20
CA ALA A 14 -0.53 -24.67 -14.22
C ALA A 14 0.25 -24.59 -12.89
N PRO A 15 -0.13 -25.37 -11.85
CA PRO A 15 0.45 -25.31 -10.51
C PRO A 15 1.97 -25.35 -10.43
N PRO A 16 2.71 -26.09 -11.29
CA PRO A 16 4.17 -26.08 -11.26
C PRO A 16 4.81 -24.75 -11.63
N TYR A 17 4.07 -23.85 -12.30
CA TYR A 17 4.61 -22.61 -12.89
C TYR A 17 3.99 -21.34 -12.33
N SER A 18 2.84 -21.43 -11.66
CA SER A 18 2.14 -20.25 -11.14
C SER A 18 1.41 -20.55 -9.83
N SER A 19 1.06 -19.49 -9.10
CA SER A 19 0.15 -19.59 -7.96
C SER A 19 -1.28 -19.85 -8.41
N ALA A 20 -2.16 -20.20 -7.47
CA ALA A 20 -3.57 -20.54 -7.74
C ALA A 20 -4.41 -19.43 -8.40
N LYS A 21 -3.90 -18.19 -8.39
CA LYS A 21 -4.55 -17.05 -9.05
C LYS A 21 -3.60 -16.44 -10.05
N ASP A 22 -4.07 -16.31 -11.29
CA ASP A 22 -3.31 -15.65 -12.35
C ASP A 22 -3.18 -14.15 -12.08
N PRO A 23 -2.03 -13.52 -12.42
CA PRO A 23 -1.84 -12.08 -12.29
C PRO A 23 -2.91 -11.25 -13.00
N VAL A 24 -3.44 -11.72 -14.13
CA VAL A 24 -4.52 -11.04 -14.87
C VAL A 24 -5.82 -11.02 -14.06
N ASN A 25 -6.19 -12.16 -13.47
CA ASN A 25 -7.37 -12.22 -12.57
C ASN A 25 -7.14 -11.33 -11.35
N MET A 26 -5.93 -11.31 -10.78
CA MET A 26 -5.60 -10.44 -9.63
C MET A 26 -5.73 -8.95 -10.00
N ALA A 27 -5.27 -8.55 -11.19
CA ALA A 27 -5.48 -7.19 -11.68
C ALA A 27 -6.98 -6.88 -11.82
N GLY A 28 -7.77 -7.80 -12.34
CA GLY A 28 -9.23 -7.69 -12.43
C GLY A 28 -9.89 -7.48 -11.07
N PHE A 29 -9.52 -8.24 -10.05
CA PHE A 29 -10.02 -8.07 -8.68
C PHE A 29 -9.64 -6.71 -8.10
N MET A 30 -8.42 -6.25 -8.31
CA MET A 30 -7.98 -4.93 -7.84
C MET A 30 -8.79 -3.80 -8.49
N ILE A 31 -8.98 -3.86 -9.82
CA ILE A 31 -9.74 -2.88 -10.58
C ILE A 31 -11.21 -2.87 -10.12
N ASP A 32 -11.80 -4.04 -9.91
CA ASP A 32 -13.17 -4.16 -9.45
C ASP A 32 -13.35 -3.56 -8.05
N ASN A 33 -12.44 -3.83 -7.12
CA ASN A 33 -12.45 -3.25 -5.78
C ASN A 33 -12.37 -1.72 -5.80
N ILE A 34 -11.55 -1.15 -6.68
CA ILE A 34 -11.43 0.30 -6.85
C ILE A 34 -12.73 0.87 -7.47
N ALA A 35 -13.24 0.24 -8.53
CA ALA A 35 -14.42 0.69 -9.24
C ALA A 35 -15.69 0.67 -8.37
N ASN A 36 -15.79 -0.31 -7.46
CA ASN A 36 -16.90 -0.44 -6.52
C ASN A 36 -16.72 0.39 -5.22
N GLY A 37 -15.62 1.14 -5.11
CA GLY A 37 -15.32 1.91 -3.90
C GLY A 37 -14.94 1.06 -2.68
N THR A 38 -14.72 -0.25 -2.88
CA THR A 38 -14.30 -1.19 -1.82
C THR A 38 -12.85 -0.96 -1.40
N LEU A 39 -12.06 -0.28 -2.23
CA LEU A 39 -10.66 0.05 -1.97
C LEU A 39 -10.39 1.49 -2.41
N LYS A 40 -9.99 2.31 -1.47
CA LYS A 40 -9.39 3.63 -1.74
C LYS A 40 -7.87 3.47 -1.78
N GLN A 41 -7.22 4.19 -2.69
CA GLN A 41 -5.77 4.14 -2.84
C GLN A 41 -5.14 5.52 -2.70
N TRP A 42 -3.88 5.52 -2.27
CA TRP A 42 -2.96 6.65 -2.38
C TRP A 42 -1.67 6.18 -3.07
N HIS A 43 -0.94 7.11 -3.65
CA HIS A 43 0.17 6.81 -4.55
C HIS A 43 1.45 7.53 -4.13
N LEU A 44 2.57 7.16 -4.77
CA LEU A 44 3.87 7.76 -4.50
C LEU A 44 3.88 9.29 -4.69
N ALA A 45 3.10 9.80 -5.64
CA ALA A 45 2.97 11.24 -5.86
C ALA A 45 2.40 11.98 -4.64
N ASP A 46 1.56 11.30 -3.87
CA ASP A 46 0.91 11.85 -2.67
C ASP A 46 1.83 11.80 -1.44
N ALA A 47 2.86 10.93 -1.46
CA ALA A 47 3.68 10.63 -0.28
C ALA A 47 4.33 11.87 0.38
N ASN A 48 4.74 12.84 -0.45
CA ASN A 48 5.32 14.10 0.04
C ASN A 48 4.27 15.13 0.44
N GLN A 49 3.00 14.90 0.14
CA GLN A 49 1.88 15.81 0.40
C GLN A 49 1.03 15.34 1.58
N LEU A 50 1.28 14.14 2.10
CA LEU A 50 0.56 13.64 3.28
C LEU A 50 0.82 14.56 4.47
N PRO A 51 -0.24 15.00 5.15
CA PRO A 51 -0.12 15.82 6.35
C PRO A 51 0.71 15.10 7.42
N LYS A 52 1.64 15.82 8.04
CA LYS A 52 2.43 15.35 9.19
C LYS A 52 2.07 16.10 10.48
N ASP A 53 0.99 16.85 10.44
CA ASP A 53 0.48 17.70 11.52
C ASP A 53 -0.49 16.96 12.49
N GLY A 54 -0.69 15.66 12.28
CA GLY A 54 -1.60 14.85 13.06
C GLY A 54 -3.07 14.92 12.59
N SER A 55 -3.37 15.56 11.47
CA SER A 55 -4.72 15.57 10.88
C SER A 55 -5.09 14.25 10.21
N VAL A 56 -4.13 13.36 10.01
CA VAL A 56 -4.30 12.02 9.46
C VAL A 56 -3.52 10.99 10.28
N THR A 57 -3.95 9.74 10.25
CA THR A 57 -3.17 8.63 10.80
C THR A 57 -2.32 7.99 9.71
N LEU A 58 -1.00 7.92 9.94
CA LEU A 58 -0.05 7.25 9.06
C LEU A 58 0.33 5.90 9.66
N LEU A 59 -0.06 4.79 9.01
CA LEU A 59 0.01 3.45 9.59
C LEU A 59 0.85 2.50 8.73
N ASP A 60 1.90 1.93 9.32
CA ASP A 60 2.70 0.85 8.73
C ASP A 60 2.30 -0.50 9.35
N THR A 61 1.76 -1.39 8.54
CA THR A 61 1.23 -2.69 8.96
C THR A 61 2.20 -3.85 8.74
N ARG A 62 3.49 -3.54 8.52
CA ARG A 62 4.55 -4.53 8.48
C ARG A 62 4.90 -5.03 9.87
N THR A 63 5.67 -6.11 9.94
CA THR A 63 6.20 -6.59 11.21
C THR A 63 7.15 -5.56 11.83
N VAL A 64 7.33 -5.62 13.15
CA VAL A 64 8.26 -4.75 13.89
C VAL A 64 9.68 -4.85 13.31
N GLY A 65 10.12 -6.06 12.92
CA GLY A 65 11.43 -6.26 12.32
C GLY A 65 11.60 -5.65 10.92
N GLU A 66 10.53 -5.61 10.10
CA GLU A 66 10.57 -4.91 8.81
C GLU A 66 10.60 -3.40 9.01
N TYR A 67 9.78 -2.89 9.92
CA TYR A 67 9.69 -1.47 10.24
C TYR A 67 11.01 -0.90 10.79
N SER A 68 11.68 -1.64 11.70
CA SER A 68 12.95 -1.21 12.31
C SER A 68 14.12 -1.16 11.33
N ARG A 69 14.06 -1.90 10.22
CA ARG A 69 15.09 -1.85 9.17
C ARG A 69 14.97 -0.64 8.25
N GLY A 70 13.81 0.01 8.23
CA GLY A 70 13.52 1.21 7.46
C GLY A 70 12.02 1.42 7.34
N HIS A 71 11.57 2.65 7.47
CA HIS A 71 10.16 3.04 7.36
C HIS A 71 10.02 4.46 6.81
N ILE A 72 8.83 4.85 6.45
CA ILE A 72 8.53 6.23 6.07
C ILE A 72 8.37 7.04 7.36
N GLU A 73 9.08 8.17 7.45
CA GLU A 73 8.99 9.06 8.60
C GLU A 73 7.56 9.52 8.87
N GLY A 74 7.15 9.47 10.13
CA GLY A 74 5.81 9.81 10.60
C GLY A 74 4.81 8.65 10.61
N PHE A 75 5.15 7.52 10.00
CA PHE A 75 4.33 6.31 10.10
C PHE A 75 4.57 5.60 11.43
N ARG A 76 3.50 5.25 12.13
CA ARG A 76 3.56 4.36 13.30
C ARG A 76 3.36 2.91 12.90
N ASN A 77 3.92 1.99 13.64
CA ASN A 77 3.83 0.57 13.34
C ASN A 77 2.78 -0.13 14.19
N ILE A 78 1.79 -0.71 13.53
CA ILE A 78 0.89 -1.72 14.11
C ILE A 78 0.83 -2.87 13.11
N PRO A 79 1.47 -4.02 13.39
CA PRO A 79 1.41 -5.18 12.52
C PRO A 79 -0.04 -5.59 12.22
N VAL A 80 -0.30 -6.02 10.98
CA VAL A 80 -1.67 -6.37 10.56
C VAL A 80 -2.30 -7.46 11.42
N ASP A 81 -1.48 -8.36 11.96
CA ASP A 81 -1.92 -9.46 12.83
C ASP A 81 -2.41 -8.97 14.20
N GLU A 82 -1.90 -7.83 14.67
CA GLU A 82 -2.27 -7.19 15.93
C GLU A 82 -3.36 -6.12 15.76
N LEU A 83 -3.64 -5.71 14.52
CA LEU A 83 -4.46 -4.53 14.24
C LEU A 83 -5.87 -4.61 14.87
N ARG A 84 -6.51 -5.79 14.85
CA ARG A 84 -7.86 -5.96 15.41
C ARG A 84 -7.93 -5.74 16.92
N GLU A 85 -6.85 -6.03 17.63
CA GLU A 85 -6.74 -5.89 19.08
C GLU A 85 -6.32 -4.48 19.50
N ARG A 86 -5.85 -3.67 18.52
CA ARG A 86 -5.26 -2.35 18.75
C ARG A 86 -5.96 -1.23 17.98
N LEU A 87 -7.24 -1.44 17.61
CA LEU A 87 -8.04 -0.43 16.91
C LEU A 87 -8.26 0.82 17.76
N ASP A 88 -8.33 0.67 19.07
CA ASP A 88 -8.48 1.76 20.04
C ASP A 88 -7.29 2.74 20.08
N GLU A 89 -6.13 2.33 19.53
CA GLU A 89 -4.99 3.22 19.35
C GLU A 89 -5.14 4.15 18.12
N ILE A 90 -6.16 3.93 17.27
CA ILE A 90 -6.38 4.67 16.03
C ILE A 90 -7.54 5.65 16.23
N GLU A 91 -7.33 6.91 15.88
CA GLU A 91 -8.35 7.95 16.01
C GLU A 91 -9.41 7.80 14.92
N GLU A 92 -10.69 7.63 15.33
CA GLU A 92 -11.81 7.31 14.43
C GLU A 92 -12.21 8.46 13.50
N ASP A 93 -11.93 9.69 13.89
CA ASP A 93 -12.31 10.90 13.17
C ASP A 93 -11.28 11.34 12.11
N LYS A 94 -10.19 10.58 11.94
CA LYS A 94 -9.10 10.87 11.00
C LYS A 94 -8.99 9.81 9.91
N PRO A 95 -8.72 10.22 8.66
CA PRO A 95 -8.40 9.28 7.60
C PRO A 95 -7.08 8.55 7.90
N VAL A 96 -7.04 7.24 7.61
CA VAL A 96 -5.91 6.37 7.87
C VAL A 96 -5.21 6.01 6.56
N TYR A 97 -3.97 6.43 6.40
CA TYR A 97 -3.11 6.09 5.26
C TYR A 97 -2.24 4.90 5.61
N VAL A 98 -2.47 3.78 4.95
CA VAL A 98 -1.91 2.48 5.32
C VAL A 98 -0.86 2.04 4.31
N ILE A 99 0.29 1.55 4.81
CA ILE A 99 1.34 0.94 4.01
C ILE A 99 1.71 -0.44 4.56
N CYS A 100 2.16 -1.32 3.66
CA CYS A 100 2.88 -2.53 4.02
C CYS A 100 4.03 -2.77 3.03
N GLN A 101 4.62 -3.96 2.98
CA GLN A 101 5.76 -4.25 2.11
C GLN A 101 5.42 -4.22 0.61
N SER A 102 4.23 -4.73 0.20
CA SER A 102 3.87 -4.91 -1.21
C SER A 102 2.42 -4.53 -1.57
N GLY A 103 1.60 -4.11 -0.59
CA GLY A 103 0.20 -3.70 -0.79
C GLY A 103 -0.86 -4.69 -0.30
N LEU A 104 -0.55 -5.99 -0.11
CA LEU A 104 -1.54 -6.99 0.31
C LEU A 104 -1.95 -6.86 1.80
N ARG A 105 -0.98 -6.80 2.71
CA ARG A 105 -1.26 -6.65 4.15
C ARG A 105 -1.96 -5.32 4.45
N SER A 106 -1.56 -4.25 3.78
CA SER A 106 -2.24 -2.95 3.91
C SER A 106 -3.64 -2.95 3.31
N TYR A 107 -3.90 -3.73 2.25
CA TYR A 107 -5.25 -3.97 1.76
C TYR A 107 -6.12 -4.66 2.83
N ILE A 108 -5.60 -5.73 3.44
CA ILE A 108 -6.29 -6.43 4.54
C ILE A 108 -6.55 -5.47 5.71
N ALA A 109 -5.55 -4.67 6.08
CA ALA A 109 -5.69 -3.66 7.13
C ALA A 109 -6.76 -2.62 6.79
N CYS A 110 -6.82 -2.10 5.57
CA CYS A 110 -7.90 -1.21 5.13
C CYS A 110 -9.28 -1.87 5.26
N ARG A 111 -9.41 -3.15 4.89
CA ARG A 111 -10.67 -3.89 5.05
C ARG A 111 -11.08 -4.05 6.52
N ILE A 112 -10.11 -4.26 7.42
CA ILE A 112 -10.37 -4.30 8.87
C ILE A 112 -10.82 -2.93 9.37
N LEU A 113 -10.12 -1.88 9.00
CA LEU A 113 -10.40 -0.51 9.39
C LEU A 113 -11.78 -0.07 8.90
N GLU A 114 -12.08 -0.23 7.62
CA GLU A 114 -13.38 0.14 7.04
C GLU A 114 -14.55 -0.65 7.66
N GLY A 115 -14.34 -1.93 7.98
CA GLY A 115 -15.31 -2.75 8.69
C GLY A 115 -15.61 -2.27 10.13
N ASN A 116 -14.74 -1.43 10.69
CA ASN A 116 -14.88 -0.79 11.99
C ASN A 116 -15.15 0.72 11.92
N GLY A 117 -15.54 1.24 10.75
CA GLY A 117 -15.99 2.61 10.57
C GLY A 117 -14.90 3.64 10.24
N PHE A 118 -13.65 3.24 10.09
CA PHE A 118 -12.56 4.13 9.71
C PHE A 118 -12.55 4.41 8.21
N GLU A 119 -12.13 5.59 7.82
CA GLU A 119 -11.79 5.90 6.44
C GLU A 119 -10.33 5.51 6.16
N ALA A 120 -10.10 4.50 5.31
CA ALA A 120 -8.77 3.95 5.08
C ALA A 120 -8.33 3.99 3.61
N TYR A 121 -7.04 4.25 3.40
CA TYR A 121 -6.41 4.36 2.08
C TYR A 121 -5.19 3.45 1.99
N ASN A 122 -5.15 2.57 0.99
CA ASN A 122 -4.06 1.63 0.76
C ASN A 122 -2.97 2.21 -0.14
N PHE A 123 -1.71 2.11 0.25
CA PHE A 123 -0.60 2.52 -0.61
C PHE A 123 -0.43 1.58 -1.80
N SER A 124 -0.52 2.12 -3.00
CA SER A 124 -0.28 1.39 -4.23
C SER A 124 1.21 1.12 -4.43
N GLY A 125 1.63 -0.15 -4.32
CA GLY A 125 3.02 -0.60 -4.52
C GLY A 125 3.79 -0.97 -3.25
N GLY A 126 3.37 -0.49 -2.07
CA GLY A 126 4.00 -0.80 -0.79
C GLY A 126 5.37 -0.15 -0.58
N PHE A 127 5.95 -0.38 0.60
CA PHE A 127 7.23 0.20 1.01
C PHE A 127 8.38 -0.15 0.07
N ARG A 128 8.38 -1.35 -0.48
CA ARG A 128 9.40 -1.79 -1.44
C ARG A 128 9.46 -0.90 -2.67
N PHE A 129 8.30 -0.49 -3.19
CA PHE A 129 8.23 0.43 -4.31
C PHE A 129 8.66 1.85 -3.91
N TYR A 130 8.20 2.32 -2.75
CA TYR A 130 8.60 3.62 -2.19
C TYR A 130 10.12 3.72 -2.03
N GLU A 131 10.73 2.72 -1.38
CA GLU A 131 12.18 2.66 -1.14
C GLU A 131 12.98 2.66 -2.45
N ALA A 132 12.54 1.87 -3.44
CA ALA A 132 13.18 1.84 -4.76
C ALA A 132 13.12 3.22 -5.45
N ALA A 133 11.96 3.88 -5.41
CA ALA A 133 11.78 5.20 -6.04
C ALA A 133 12.59 6.30 -5.34
N VAL A 134 12.71 6.26 -4.01
CA VAL A 134 13.54 7.22 -3.26
C VAL A 134 15.02 7.00 -3.55
N ASN A 135 15.48 5.75 -3.59
CA ASN A 135 16.87 5.42 -3.92
C ASN A 135 17.22 5.85 -5.36
N ASP A 136 16.33 5.62 -6.32
CA ASP A 136 16.53 6.02 -7.71
C ASP A 136 16.66 7.54 -7.85
N ARG A 137 15.79 8.31 -7.19
CA ARG A 137 15.90 9.78 -7.11
C ARG A 137 17.23 10.23 -6.54
N SER A 138 17.70 9.61 -5.47
CA SER A 138 18.97 9.95 -4.83
C SER A 138 20.17 9.68 -5.74
N LEU A 139 20.11 8.64 -6.58
CA LEU A 139 21.14 8.32 -7.57
C LEU A 139 21.15 9.35 -8.69
N ILE A 140 19.97 9.77 -9.19
CA ILE A 140 19.83 10.81 -10.20
C ILE A 140 20.39 12.14 -9.69
N GLU A 141 20.00 12.57 -8.48
CA GLU A 141 20.50 13.81 -7.86
C GLU A 141 22.02 13.79 -7.70
N ARG A 142 22.63 12.68 -7.28
CA ARG A 142 24.08 12.52 -7.19
C ARG A 142 24.76 12.58 -8.54
N ALA A 143 24.17 11.97 -9.58
CA ALA A 143 24.71 12.00 -10.93
C ALA A 143 24.79 13.44 -11.47
N TYR A 144 23.74 14.25 -11.24
CA TYR A 144 23.75 15.66 -11.62
C TYR A 144 24.72 16.52 -10.80
N ALA A 145 24.89 16.23 -9.52
CA ALA A 145 25.87 16.91 -8.68
C ALA A 145 27.33 16.65 -9.12
N CYS A 146 27.59 15.53 -9.81
CA CYS A 146 28.90 15.21 -10.39
C CYS A 146 29.17 15.83 -11.77
N GLY A 147 28.29 16.76 -12.24
CA GLY A 147 28.53 17.52 -13.48
C GLY A 147 28.19 16.80 -14.78
N MET A 148 27.38 15.77 -14.73
CA MET A 148 26.74 15.21 -15.92
C MET A 148 25.56 16.11 -16.31
N ASP A 149 25.72 16.87 -17.39
CA ASP A 149 24.68 17.73 -17.95
C ASP A 149 23.43 16.91 -18.33
N LYS A 150 22.25 17.57 -18.22
CA LYS A 150 20.96 17.00 -18.59
C LYS A 150 20.86 16.73 -20.09
#